data_bbc10e915755688c849600c66514fd07
#
_entry.id   bbc10e915755688c849600c66514fd07
#
_cell.length_a   1.000
_cell.length_b   1.000
_cell.length_c   1.000
_cell.angle_alpha   90.00
_cell.angle_beta   90.00
_cell.angle_gamma   90.00
#
_symmetry.space_group_name_H-M   'P 1'
#
loop_
_entity.id
_entity.type
_entity.pdbx_description
1 polymer ?
#
loop_
_entity_poly.entity_id
_entity_poly.type
_entity_poly.pdbx_seq_one_letter_code
_entity_poly.pdbx_strand_id
1 'polypeptide(L)'
;MFASCRRPQGKTYHHFVSLSTVRDELSPFSYFNRQRKTRHELQHRGFHPICCRHIVPCQSSNILLINQHQHQVRSLANGRKGSRRRRRQRREYPTFQNLDLDIRFKQALEKAGWQRMTAVQAETWEPAVQGRDILARARTGTGKTVAFLLPSLERILRDPKSSPSSQKNIEILVLSPNRELALQTAEQANLLLRSHDKSLSCMAVVGGTNAKQEVQQMKRYGVPTILVATPGRLLSHLQGSVMGDRPFSACMNNLRVLIIDEADKMLDLGFQESLQEILTYCPPTEKRQTMLFSATFDCAKSLAAQSTKPEYVLVDCISDESSDPLNEKFTKVKQSYVMVPPERIFSTPIEILVELTNMDKKRPCKVMAFFPTINQVRLYEGLFNYRLGRRVFAIHSEMDQSARSSVRKLFQYAKNGILLTTDASARGVDYSDITHVVQFGIPYDENTYIHRLGRTARAGKSGEGLLVLMPLEAKFLQSSLGGTEINHDTAMQSILNSRMEAFLDDQLSHVLAAVRDGSDPELKRFVREASDSMHAYYRSRAASLDVLPEGAGIDLEDSILEITSKFMHQAGVSSRPRVDMAFNQKAWSPGDGFDVGSSISSKRAK
;
A
#
# COMPACT_ATOMS: atom_id res chain seq x y z
N MET A 1 10.02 70.77 -22.34
CA MET A 1 9.05 71.61 -21.61
C MET A 1 8.71 70.94 -20.32
N PHE A 2 8.96 71.66 -19.27
CA PHE A 2 8.73 71.40 -17.87
C PHE A 2 7.29 70.97 -17.53
N ALA A 3 7.11 70.05 -16.60
CA ALA A 3 6.39 70.28 -15.36
C ALA A 3 6.46 69.07 -14.44
N SER A 4 7.16 69.33 -13.37
CA SER A 4 7.20 68.67 -12.08
C SER A 4 5.82 68.62 -11.41
N CYS A 5 5.56 67.57 -10.65
CA CYS A 5 4.86 67.70 -9.37
C CYS A 5 5.20 66.55 -8.40
N ARG A 6 5.34 66.98 -7.17
CA ARG A 6 6.00 66.43 -6.01
C ARG A 6 5.27 65.21 -5.38
N ARG A 7 6.11 64.39 -4.73
CA ARG A 7 5.75 63.45 -3.64
C ARG A 7 5.18 64.20 -2.42
N PRO A 8 4.50 63.45 -1.51
CA PRO A 8 5.16 63.21 -0.21
C PRO A 8 5.03 61.76 0.31
N GLN A 9 6.14 61.28 0.86
CA GLN A 9 6.44 60.73 2.20
C GLN A 9 5.41 59.72 2.75
N GLY A 10 5.74 58.45 2.97
CA GLY A 10 6.59 57.87 3.97
C GLY A 10 5.89 56.74 4.66
N LYS A 11 6.42 55.60 4.70
CA LYS A 11 6.64 54.65 5.79
C LYS A 11 6.78 53.22 5.27
N THR A 12 8.00 52.77 5.19
CA THR A 12 8.40 51.35 5.13
C THR A 12 8.03 50.66 6.43
N TYR A 13 7.16 49.67 6.34
CA TYR A 13 7.03 48.66 7.40
C TYR A 13 7.68 47.39 6.91
N HIS A 14 8.83 47.06 7.49
CA HIS A 14 9.40 45.73 7.47
C HIS A 14 8.60 44.85 8.46
N HIS A 15 7.81 43.95 7.93
CA HIS A 15 7.28 42.84 8.73
C HIS A 15 8.31 41.72 8.74
N PHE A 16 9.11 41.69 9.79
CA PHE A 16 9.74 40.46 10.25
C PHE A 16 8.63 39.57 10.83
N VAL A 17 8.20 38.55 10.10
CA VAL A 17 7.37 37.50 10.66
C VAL A 17 8.31 36.57 11.43
N SER A 18 8.22 36.64 12.76
CA SER A 18 8.96 35.78 13.66
C SER A 18 8.53 34.32 13.48
N LEU A 19 9.51 33.46 13.35
CA LEU A 19 9.36 31.99 13.22
C LEU A 19 8.74 31.29 14.45
N SER A 20 8.30 32.03 15.46
CA SER A 20 7.71 31.50 16.70
C SER A 20 6.24 31.13 16.57
N THR A 21 5.49 31.67 15.62
CA THR A 21 4.04 31.43 15.46
C THR A 21 3.68 30.17 14.67
N VAL A 22 4.66 29.53 14.00
CA VAL A 22 4.42 28.29 13.24
C VAL A 22 4.54 27.02 14.10
N ARG A 23 5.02 27.16 15.35
CA ARG A 23 5.21 26.01 16.25
C ARG A 23 3.92 25.52 16.94
N ASP A 24 2.92 26.37 17.12
CA ASP A 24 1.74 26.01 17.90
C ASP A 24 0.60 25.38 17.09
N GLU A 25 0.61 25.49 15.74
CA GLU A 25 -0.42 24.86 14.90
C GLU A 25 -0.13 23.39 14.51
N LEU A 26 1.04 22.85 14.83
CA LEU A 26 1.44 21.48 14.47
C LEU A 26 1.58 20.54 15.68
N SER A 27 1.00 20.89 16.84
CA SER A 27 0.94 19.99 17.98
C SER A 27 -0.15 18.92 17.75
N PRO A 28 0.18 17.61 17.77
CA PRO A 28 -0.81 16.55 17.66
C PRO A 28 -1.87 16.56 18.78
N PHE A 29 -1.62 17.23 19.87
CA PHE A 29 -2.57 17.36 20.99
C PHE A 29 -3.83 18.16 20.64
N SER A 30 -3.77 19.13 19.74
CA SER A 30 -4.96 19.87 19.28
C SER A 30 -5.89 19.02 18.41
N TYR A 31 -5.35 17.99 17.76
CA TYR A 31 -6.12 17.08 16.90
C TYR A 31 -6.95 16.07 17.70
N PHE A 32 -6.41 15.57 18.82
CA PHE A 32 -7.11 14.60 19.67
C PHE A 32 -8.32 15.19 20.41
N ASN A 33 -8.26 16.45 20.80
CA ASN A 33 -9.37 17.10 21.50
C ASN A 33 -10.54 17.51 20.58
N ARG A 34 -10.32 17.69 19.27
CA ARG A 34 -11.40 17.97 18.32
C ARG A 34 -12.25 16.73 18.00
N GLN A 35 -11.69 15.54 18.04
CA GLN A 35 -12.44 14.31 17.78
C GLN A 35 -13.42 13.91 18.90
N ARG A 36 -13.18 14.36 20.14
CA ARG A 36 -14.12 14.09 21.25
C ARG A 36 -15.46 14.84 21.13
N LYS A 37 -15.52 15.95 20.41
CA LYS A 37 -16.77 16.75 20.28
C LYS A 37 -17.71 16.31 19.15
N THR A 38 -17.25 15.56 18.17
CA THR A 38 -18.08 15.15 17.01
C THR A 38 -18.74 13.77 17.16
N ARG A 39 -18.45 13.04 18.23
CA ARG A 39 -18.99 11.68 18.44
C ARG A 39 -20.38 11.64 19.12
N HIS A 40 -20.92 12.76 19.58
CA HIS A 40 -22.17 12.78 20.36
C HIS A 40 -23.46 13.02 19.56
N GLU A 41 -23.40 13.26 18.23
CA GLU A 41 -24.60 13.67 17.47
C GLU A 41 -25.14 12.68 16.42
N LEU A 42 -24.65 11.44 16.34
CA LEU A 42 -25.13 10.45 15.35
C LEU A 42 -25.61 9.12 15.95
N GLN A 43 -26.43 9.21 17.00
CA GLN A 43 -27.26 8.07 17.41
C GLN A 43 -28.73 8.44 17.20
N HIS A 44 -29.31 7.99 16.10
CA HIS A 44 -30.74 7.63 15.93
C HIS A 44 -31.08 7.50 14.45
N ARG A 45 -31.10 6.28 13.96
CA ARG A 45 -32.07 5.77 12.97
C ARG A 45 -31.76 4.29 12.71
N GLY A 46 -32.72 3.45 13.11
CA GLY A 46 -32.67 2.01 12.94
C GLY A 46 -33.01 1.57 11.52
N PHE A 47 -32.47 0.44 11.12
CA PHE A 47 -32.94 -0.34 9.98
C PHE A 47 -33.11 -1.81 10.36
N HIS A 48 -34.24 -2.37 9.98
CA HIS A 48 -34.61 -3.77 10.13
C HIS A 48 -34.02 -4.64 9.00
N PRO A 49 -33.75 -5.94 9.25
CA PRO A 49 -33.25 -6.85 8.23
C PRO A 49 -34.40 -7.55 7.49
N ILE A 50 -34.29 -7.65 6.18
CA ILE A 50 -35.14 -8.48 5.34
C ILE A 50 -34.34 -9.70 4.89
N CYS A 51 -34.92 -10.83 5.18
CA CYS A 51 -34.49 -12.20 4.89
C CYS A 51 -34.89 -12.56 3.44
N CYS A 52 -33.99 -13.08 2.60
CA CYS A 52 -34.40 -13.88 1.43
C CYS A 52 -33.45 -15.06 1.21
N ARG A 53 -34.05 -16.24 1.38
CA ARG A 53 -33.57 -17.54 0.88
C ARG A 53 -33.80 -17.59 -0.63
N HIS A 54 -32.82 -18.08 -1.41
CA HIS A 54 -33.02 -19.14 -2.43
C HIS A 54 -31.67 -19.55 -3.02
N ILE A 55 -31.33 -20.80 -2.80
CA ILE A 55 -30.21 -21.51 -3.40
C ILE A 55 -30.76 -22.25 -4.62
N VAL A 56 -30.15 -22.08 -5.78
CA VAL A 56 -30.35 -22.92 -6.97
C VAL A 56 -28.99 -23.48 -7.40
N PRO A 57 -28.85 -24.80 -7.58
CA PRO A 57 -27.60 -25.42 -7.98
C PRO A 57 -27.38 -25.30 -9.50
N CYS A 58 -26.18 -24.88 -9.91
CA CYS A 58 -25.76 -24.83 -11.31
C CYS A 58 -25.13 -26.18 -11.69
N GLN A 59 -25.67 -26.80 -12.73
CA GLN A 59 -25.23 -28.07 -13.29
C GLN A 59 -23.95 -27.91 -14.10
N SER A 60 -23.08 -28.89 -13.96
CA SER A 60 -21.84 -29.14 -14.66
C SER A 60 -22.06 -29.44 -16.16
N SER A 61 -21.62 -28.59 -17.05
CA SER A 61 -21.40 -28.93 -18.47
C SER A 61 -20.55 -27.86 -19.15
N ASN A 62 -19.24 -27.86 -18.99
CA ASN A 62 -18.28 -27.15 -19.87
C ASN A 62 -16.81 -27.46 -19.55
N ILE A 63 -16.49 -28.73 -19.19
CA ILE A 63 -15.08 -29.12 -18.94
C ILE A 63 -14.38 -29.66 -20.20
N LEU A 64 -15.07 -29.85 -21.31
CA LEU A 64 -14.52 -30.54 -22.50
C LEU A 64 -13.84 -29.65 -23.57
N LEU A 65 -13.91 -28.32 -23.46
CA LEU A 65 -13.29 -27.41 -24.44
C LEU A 65 -11.90 -26.90 -24.05
N ILE A 66 -11.43 -27.12 -22.83
CA ILE A 66 -10.13 -26.63 -22.36
C ILE A 66 -8.96 -27.54 -22.75
N ASN A 67 -9.22 -28.81 -23.10
CA ASN A 67 -8.14 -29.78 -23.39
C ASN A 67 -7.61 -29.79 -24.84
N GLN A 68 -8.27 -29.13 -25.78
CA GLN A 68 -7.77 -29.12 -27.17
C GLN A 68 -6.72 -28.06 -27.49
N HIS A 69 -6.60 -27.01 -26.68
CA HIS A 69 -5.59 -25.94 -26.89
C HIS A 69 -4.22 -26.24 -26.27
N GLN A 70 -4.13 -27.22 -25.37
CA GLN A 70 -2.82 -27.58 -24.77
C GLN A 70 -1.92 -28.40 -25.68
N HIS A 71 -2.44 -29.00 -26.76
CA HIS A 71 -1.66 -29.83 -27.68
C HIS A 71 -0.90 -29.06 -28.77
N GLN A 72 -1.29 -27.84 -29.12
CA GLN A 72 -0.58 -27.06 -30.15
C GLN A 72 0.67 -26.34 -29.63
N VAL A 73 0.81 -26.12 -28.30
CA VAL A 73 1.99 -25.46 -27.71
C VAL A 73 3.14 -26.47 -27.46
N ARG A 74 2.87 -27.78 -27.44
CA ARG A 74 3.90 -28.80 -27.17
C ARG A 74 4.68 -29.27 -28.38
N SER A 75 4.28 -28.96 -29.62
CA SER A 75 4.97 -29.43 -30.84
C SER A 75 6.15 -28.57 -31.29
N LEU A 76 6.40 -27.40 -30.69
CA LEU A 76 7.54 -26.53 -31.02
C LEU A 76 8.72 -26.63 -30.04
N ALA A 77 8.66 -27.49 -29.02
CA ALA A 77 9.67 -27.58 -27.96
C ALA A 77 10.72 -28.67 -28.14
N ASN A 78 10.64 -29.52 -29.19
CA ASN A 78 11.60 -30.61 -29.42
C ASN A 78 12.44 -30.37 -30.67
N GLY A 79 13.49 -29.58 -30.53
CA GLY A 79 14.50 -29.44 -31.58
C GLY A 79 15.78 -28.74 -31.14
N ARG A 80 16.83 -29.55 -30.89
CA ARG A 80 18.25 -29.19 -30.82
C ARG A 80 18.83 -28.76 -29.47
N LYS A 81 19.31 -29.74 -28.73
CA LYS A 81 20.42 -29.59 -27.78
C LYS A 81 21.68 -29.17 -28.54
N GLY A 82 22.07 -27.93 -28.41
CA GLY A 82 23.34 -27.39 -28.87
C GLY A 82 23.81 -26.36 -27.85
N SER A 83 24.80 -26.74 -27.03
CA SER A 83 25.45 -25.86 -26.04
C SER A 83 26.21 -24.73 -26.73
N ARG A 84 25.61 -23.56 -26.78
CA ARG A 84 26.32 -22.30 -26.98
C ARG A 84 25.83 -21.32 -25.90
N ARG A 85 26.70 -20.99 -24.94
CA ARG A 85 26.57 -19.81 -24.07
C ARG A 85 26.43 -18.58 -24.96
N ARG A 86 25.21 -18.25 -25.37
CA ARG A 86 24.90 -16.93 -25.95
C ARG A 86 24.99 -15.92 -24.82
N ARG A 87 25.99 -15.05 -24.91
CA ARG A 87 26.01 -13.75 -24.20
C ARG A 87 24.66 -13.09 -24.49
N ARG A 88 23.75 -13.03 -23.46
CA ARG A 88 22.46 -12.34 -23.56
C ARG A 88 22.76 -10.86 -23.81
N GLN A 89 22.47 -10.38 -25.02
CA GLN A 89 22.35 -8.95 -25.25
C GLN A 89 21.18 -8.47 -24.37
N ARG A 90 21.44 -7.47 -23.53
CA ARG A 90 20.37 -6.74 -22.81
C ARG A 90 19.39 -6.26 -23.89
N ARG A 91 18.12 -6.68 -23.83
CA ARG A 91 17.07 -6.10 -24.68
C ARG A 91 17.02 -4.60 -24.38
N GLU A 92 17.41 -3.77 -25.32
CA GLU A 92 17.24 -2.33 -25.23
C GLU A 92 15.79 -2.02 -25.61
N TYR A 93 15.03 -1.54 -24.65
CA TYR A 93 13.66 -1.09 -24.91
C TYR A 93 13.68 0.29 -25.59
N PRO A 94 12.68 0.61 -26.45
CA PRO A 94 12.61 1.85 -27.20
C PRO A 94 12.50 3.07 -26.25
N THR A 95 12.86 4.23 -26.77
CA THR A 95 12.60 5.50 -26.10
C THR A 95 11.18 5.97 -26.40
N PHE A 96 10.57 6.72 -25.49
CA PHE A 96 9.25 7.31 -25.71
C PHE A 96 9.23 8.28 -26.89
N GLN A 97 10.37 8.92 -27.20
CA GLN A 97 10.49 9.84 -28.34
C GLN A 97 10.26 9.16 -29.68
N ASN A 98 10.59 7.85 -29.79
CA ASN A 98 10.46 7.07 -31.01
C ASN A 98 9.02 6.55 -31.25
N LEU A 99 8.12 6.72 -30.26
CA LEU A 99 6.74 6.32 -30.42
C LEU A 99 5.97 7.36 -31.26
N ASP A 100 5.00 6.86 -32.01
CA ASP A 100 3.93 7.72 -32.55
C ASP A 100 3.01 8.12 -31.39
N LEU A 101 3.23 9.32 -30.84
CA LEU A 101 2.66 9.82 -29.62
C LEU A 101 2.43 11.33 -29.76
N ASP A 102 1.33 11.82 -29.21
CA ASP A 102 1.05 13.28 -29.16
C ASP A 102 2.22 14.03 -28.55
N ILE A 103 2.62 15.11 -29.19
CA ILE A 103 3.81 15.91 -28.78
C ILE A 103 3.71 16.40 -27.34
N ARG A 104 2.51 16.67 -26.84
CA ARG A 104 2.28 17.14 -25.47
C ARG A 104 2.62 16.05 -24.44
N PHE A 105 2.36 14.78 -24.74
CA PHE A 105 2.80 13.67 -23.89
C PHE A 105 4.32 13.48 -23.95
N LYS A 106 4.94 13.61 -25.14
CA LYS A 106 6.41 13.55 -25.24
C LYS A 106 7.06 14.61 -24.36
N GLN A 107 6.55 15.84 -24.37
CA GLN A 107 7.04 16.92 -23.51
C GLN A 107 6.79 16.65 -22.02
N ALA A 108 5.66 16.06 -21.64
CA ALA A 108 5.37 15.71 -20.25
C ALA A 108 6.31 14.61 -19.73
N LEU A 109 6.59 13.59 -20.55
CA LEU A 109 7.52 12.50 -20.26
C LEU A 109 8.96 13.00 -20.09
N GLU A 110 9.41 13.91 -20.97
CA GLU A 110 10.72 14.53 -20.91
C GLU A 110 10.89 15.36 -19.63
N LYS A 111 9.91 16.21 -19.30
CA LYS A 111 9.90 17.01 -18.06
C LYS A 111 9.87 16.12 -16.80
N ALA A 112 9.29 14.93 -16.89
CA ALA A 112 9.30 13.94 -15.81
C ALA A 112 10.61 13.15 -15.74
N GLY A 113 11.54 13.32 -16.69
CA GLY A 113 12.79 12.56 -16.78
C GLY A 113 12.62 11.12 -17.27
N TRP A 114 11.48 10.79 -17.88
CA TRP A 114 11.20 9.46 -18.41
C TRP A 114 11.60 9.38 -19.88
N GLN A 115 12.73 8.77 -20.15
CA GLN A 115 13.30 8.71 -21.48
C GLN A 115 13.09 7.37 -22.17
N ARG A 116 13.38 6.25 -21.47
CA ARG A 116 13.28 4.89 -22.00
C ARG A 116 12.11 4.15 -21.37
N MET A 117 11.47 3.33 -22.19
CA MET A 117 10.40 2.44 -21.72
C MET A 117 10.98 1.33 -20.84
N THR A 118 10.20 0.90 -19.88
CA THR A 118 10.41 -0.35 -19.15
C THR A 118 9.84 -1.52 -19.94
N ALA A 119 10.17 -2.75 -19.54
CA ALA A 119 9.65 -3.96 -20.19
C ALA A 119 8.12 -3.95 -20.31
N VAL A 120 7.43 -3.73 -19.18
CA VAL A 120 5.96 -3.72 -19.17
C VAL A 120 5.38 -2.61 -20.04
N GLN A 121 6.02 -1.44 -20.10
CA GLN A 121 5.58 -0.33 -20.95
C GLN A 121 5.73 -0.69 -22.44
N ALA A 122 6.87 -1.27 -22.81
CA ALA A 122 7.13 -1.63 -24.20
C ALA A 122 6.21 -2.75 -24.70
N GLU A 123 5.99 -3.77 -23.88
CA GLU A 123 5.20 -4.94 -24.28
C GLU A 123 3.69 -4.71 -24.25
N THR A 124 3.22 -3.78 -23.41
CA THR A 124 1.79 -3.39 -23.37
C THR A 124 1.43 -2.28 -24.34
N TRP A 125 2.40 -1.51 -24.86
CA TRP A 125 2.14 -0.32 -25.67
C TRP A 125 1.25 -0.61 -26.89
N GLU A 126 1.73 -1.48 -27.78
CA GLU A 126 1.06 -1.75 -29.04
C GLU A 126 -0.36 -2.32 -28.85
N PRO A 127 -0.56 -3.41 -28.06
CA PRO A 127 -1.90 -3.93 -27.83
C PRO A 127 -2.83 -2.92 -27.11
N ALA A 128 -2.28 -2.09 -26.22
CA ALA A 128 -3.09 -1.09 -25.51
C ALA A 128 -3.59 0.02 -26.44
N VAL A 129 -2.74 0.55 -27.32
CA VAL A 129 -3.13 1.58 -28.29
C VAL A 129 -4.13 1.02 -29.32
N GLN A 130 -3.99 -0.24 -29.71
CA GLN A 130 -4.95 -0.93 -30.58
C GLN A 130 -6.31 -1.22 -29.91
N GLY A 131 -6.45 -0.97 -28.60
CA GLY A 131 -7.69 -1.21 -27.87
C GLY A 131 -7.96 -2.65 -27.51
N ARG A 132 -6.93 -3.51 -27.56
CA ARG A 132 -7.02 -4.91 -27.13
C ARG A 132 -7.05 -4.98 -25.60
N ASP A 133 -7.78 -5.94 -25.08
CA ASP A 133 -7.77 -6.23 -23.64
C ASP A 133 -6.43 -6.88 -23.25
N ILE A 134 -5.96 -6.58 -22.04
CA ILE A 134 -4.64 -7.00 -21.58
C ILE A 134 -4.73 -7.61 -20.17
N LEU A 135 -4.06 -8.72 -19.96
CA LEU A 135 -3.68 -9.22 -18.64
C LEU A 135 -2.15 -9.19 -18.54
N ALA A 136 -1.62 -8.23 -17.78
CA ALA A 136 -0.20 -8.03 -17.63
C ALA A 136 0.28 -8.48 -16.24
N ARG A 137 1.27 -9.39 -16.22
CA ARG A 137 2.00 -9.75 -15.02
C ARG A 137 3.30 -8.95 -14.94
N ALA A 138 3.38 -8.06 -13.99
CA ALA A 138 4.56 -7.23 -13.77
C ALA A 138 4.68 -6.82 -12.30
N ARG A 139 5.92 -6.74 -11.82
CA ARG A 139 6.24 -6.39 -10.42
C ARG A 139 5.87 -4.94 -10.07
N THR A 140 5.71 -4.64 -8.79
CA THR A 140 5.55 -3.25 -8.31
C THR A 140 6.81 -2.43 -8.62
N GLY A 141 6.64 -1.14 -8.97
CA GLY A 141 7.75 -0.24 -9.27
C GLY A 141 8.42 -0.47 -10.64
N THR A 142 7.79 -1.23 -11.55
CA THR A 142 8.27 -1.42 -12.94
C THR A 142 7.70 -0.42 -13.94
N GLY A 143 6.90 0.56 -13.48
CA GLY A 143 6.31 1.58 -14.35
C GLY A 143 4.95 1.22 -14.95
N LYS A 144 4.19 0.33 -14.30
CA LYS A 144 2.83 -0.09 -14.71
C LYS A 144 1.89 1.10 -14.93
N THR A 145 1.95 2.11 -14.07
CA THR A 145 1.05 3.27 -14.14
C THR A 145 1.16 3.99 -15.49
N VAL A 146 2.37 4.21 -15.98
CA VAL A 146 2.58 4.80 -17.32
C VAL A 146 2.20 3.81 -18.41
N ALA A 147 2.44 2.50 -18.19
CA ALA A 147 2.11 1.45 -19.14
C ALA A 147 0.61 1.37 -19.49
N PHE A 148 -0.27 1.71 -18.53
CA PHE A 148 -1.71 1.76 -18.82
C PHE A 148 -2.25 3.17 -19.08
N LEU A 149 -1.75 4.21 -18.41
CA LEU A 149 -2.27 5.58 -18.60
C LEU A 149 -1.93 6.15 -19.97
N LEU A 150 -0.67 6.04 -20.39
CA LEU A 150 -0.20 6.70 -21.60
C LEU A 150 -0.91 6.20 -22.86
N PRO A 151 -0.99 4.88 -23.14
CA PRO A 151 -1.71 4.37 -24.32
C PRO A 151 -3.21 4.63 -24.24
N SER A 152 -3.80 4.62 -23.04
CA SER A 152 -5.23 4.94 -22.86
C SER A 152 -5.54 6.39 -23.24
N LEU A 153 -4.70 7.31 -22.80
CA LEU A 153 -4.82 8.73 -23.12
C LEU A 153 -4.59 9.01 -24.59
N GLU A 154 -3.54 8.41 -25.17
CA GLU A 154 -3.25 8.53 -26.60
C GLU A 154 -4.41 8.04 -27.48
N ARG A 155 -4.99 6.89 -27.10
CA ARG A 155 -6.15 6.33 -27.80
C ARG A 155 -7.38 7.23 -27.72
N ILE A 156 -7.64 7.85 -26.57
CA ILE A 156 -8.75 8.80 -26.43
C ILE A 156 -8.55 10.02 -27.31
N LEU A 157 -7.34 10.57 -27.36
CA LEU A 157 -7.04 11.73 -28.21
C LEU A 157 -7.14 11.45 -29.71
N ARG A 158 -6.80 10.24 -30.15
CA ARG A 158 -6.87 9.84 -31.56
C ARG A 158 -8.29 9.59 -32.06
N ASP A 159 -9.25 9.37 -31.16
CA ASP A 159 -10.62 9.10 -31.58
C ASP A 159 -11.38 10.40 -31.89
N PRO A 160 -11.79 10.62 -33.13
CA PRO A 160 -12.53 11.82 -33.55
C PRO A 160 -13.89 11.99 -32.84
N LYS A 161 -14.43 10.90 -32.26
CA LYS A 161 -15.67 10.93 -31.48
C LYS A 161 -15.45 11.46 -30.06
N SER A 162 -14.20 11.60 -29.62
CA SER A 162 -13.83 12.27 -28.37
C SER A 162 -13.94 13.78 -28.55
N SER A 163 -15.17 14.32 -28.58
CA SER A 163 -15.33 15.76 -28.52
C SER A 163 -15.05 16.24 -27.11
N PRO A 164 -14.04 17.10 -26.89
CA PRO A 164 -13.70 17.62 -25.57
C PRO A 164 -14.84 18.45 -24.94
N SER A 165 -15.87 18.77 -25.71
CA SER A 165 -16.97 19.66 -25.30
C SER A 165 -17.97 19.02 -24.34
N SER A 166 -17.96 17.72 -24.11
CA SER A 166 -18.85 17.10 -23.14
C SER A 166 -18.12 16.51 -21.97
N GLN A 167 -17.60 17.32 -21.06
CA GLN A 167 -17.11 16.90 -19.72
C GLN A 167 -18.25 16.30 -18.86
N LYS A 168 -19.02 15.38 -19.45
CA LYS A 168 -20.19 14.76 -18.81
C LYS A 168 -19.96 13.30 -18.41
N ASN A 169 -18.91 12.66 -18.93
CA ASN A 169 -18.70 11.24 -18.77
C ASN A 169 -17.25 10.92 -18.40
N ILE A 170 -17.08 9.84 -17.65
CA ILE A 170 -15.79 9.22 -17.35
C ILE A 170 -15.44 8.35 -18.54
N GLU A 171 -14.26 8.54 -19.13
CA GLU A 171 -13.80 7.74 -20.27
C GLU A 171 -12.78 6.66 -19.84
N ILE A 172 -11.98 6.95 -18.80
CA ILE A 172 -11.04 6.01 -18.20
C ILE A 172 -11.38 5.85 -16.73
N LEU A 173 -11.60 4.61 -16.29
CA LEU A 173 -11.71 4.24 -14.88
C LEU A 173 -10.49 3.42 -14.48
N VAL A 174 -9.80 3.85 -13.42
CA VAL A 174 -8.72 3.10 -12.80
C VAL A 174 -9.15 2.66 -11.41
N LEU A 175 -9.21 1.36 -11.16
CA LEU A 175 -9.45 0.78 -9.85
C LEU A 175 -8.12 0.46 -9.18
N SER A 176 -7.95 0.89 -7.94
CA SER A 176 -6.75 0.67 -7.13
C SER A 176 -7.13 0.09 -5.77
N PRO A 177 -6.36 -0.86 -5.21
CA PRO A 177 -6.72 -1.58 -3.97
C PRO A 177 -6.71 -0.69 -2.73
N ASN A 178 -5.96 0.40 -2.73
CA ASN A 178 -5.85 1.28 -1.60
C ASN A 178 -5.78 2.76 -1.99
N ARG A 179 -5.99 3.62 -1.00
CA ARG A 179 -6.11 5.07 -1.17
C ARG A 179 -4.83 5.71 -1.68
N GLU A 180 -3.70 5.22 -1.19
CA GLU A 180 -2.38 5.78 -1.50
C GLU A 180 -2.02 5.53 -2.96
N LEU A 181 -2.22 4.31 -3.45
CA LEU A 181 -1.97 3.96 -4.84
C LEU A 181 -2.90 4.74 -5.77
N ALA A 182 -4.18 4.86 -5.42
CA ALA A 182 -5.13 5.65 -6.19
C ALA A 182 -4.70 7.13 -6.32
N LEU A 183 -4.29 7.75 -5.22
CA LEU A 183 -3.80 9.13 -5.21
C LEU A 183 -2.51 9.28 -6.02
N GLN A 184 -1.58 8.33 -5.89
CA GLN A 184 -0.34 8.33 -6.66
C GLN A 184 -0.60 8.16 -8.16
N THR A 185 -1.52 7.27 -8.54
CA THR A 185 -1.93 7.09 -9.93
C THR A 185 -2.54 8.37 -10.50
N ALA A 186 -3.39 9.06 -9.72
CA ALA A 186 -3.96 10.34 -10.14
C ALA A 186 -2.89 11.45 -10.24
N GLU A 187 -1.89 11.48 -9.35
CA GLU A 187 -0.76 12.40 -9.44
C GLU A 187 0.05 12.18 -10.74
N GLN A 188 0.31 10.92 -11.10
CA GLN A 188 1.00 10.58 -12.36
C GLN A 188 0.15 10.91 -13.59
N ALA A 189 -1.16 10.64 -13.55
CA ALA A 189 -2.07 11.05 -14.62
C ALA A 189 -2.06 12.58 -14.80
N ASN A 190 -2.18 13.35 -13.73
CA ASN A 190 -2.12 14.80 -13.77
C ASN A 190 -0.76 15.32 -14.27
N LEU A 191 0.34 14.59 -14.02
CA LEU A 191 1.66 14.94 -14.54
C LEU A 191 1.71 14.79 -16.07
N LEU A 192 1.14 13.71 -16.62
CA LEU A 192 1.00 13.51 -18.07
C LEU A 192 0.09 14.58 -18.71
N LEU A 193 -0.92 15.02 -18.00
CA LEU A 193 -1.91 15.99 -18.50
C LEU A 193 -1.44 17.47 -18.40
N ARG A 194 -0.31 17.77 -17.73
CA ARG A 194 0.15 19.16 -17.50
C ARG A 194 0.37 19.98 -18.77
N SER A 195 0.73 19.34 -19.86
CA SER A 195 0.97 20.00 -21.16
C SER A 195 -0.27 20.03 -22.05
N HIS A 196 -1.37 19.44 -21.60
CA HIS A 196 -2.66 19.49 -22.28
C HIS A 196 -3.50 20.66 -21.78
N ASP A 197 -4.39 21.14 -22.64
CA ASP A 197 -5.43 22.06 -22.26
C ASP A 197 -6.39 21.39 -21.23
N LYS A 198 -7.26 22.19 -20.62
CA LYS A 198 -8.17 21.70 -19.58
C LYS A 198 -9.25 20.72 -20.07
N SER A 199 -9.18 20.30 -21.34
CA SER A 199 -10.13 19.33 -21.92
C SER A 199 -10.00 17.94 -21.30
N LEU A 200 -8.81 17.56 -20.86
CA LEU A 200 -8.55 16.30 -20.15
C LEU A 200 -8.27 16.57 -18.66
N SER A 201 -8.93 15.84 -17.80
CA SER A 201 -8.78 15.99 -16.35
C SER A 201 -8.78 14.65 -15.64
N CYS A 202 -8.11 14.60 -14.49
CA CYS A 202 -8.07 13.42 -13.63
C CYS A 202 -8.47 13.78 -12.21
N MET A 203 -9.27 12.92 -11.60
CA MET A 203 -9.67 13.01 -10.20
C MET A 203 -9.57 11.66 -9.52
N ALA A 204 -9.17 11.67 -8.25
CA ALA A 204 -9.22 10.48 -7.39
C ALA A 204 -10.42 10.57 -6.44
N VAL A 205 -11.14 9.44 -6.28
CA VAL A 205 -12.20 9.25 -5.29
C VAL A 205 -11.83 8.05 -4.40
N VAL A 206 -11.57 8.34 -3.12
CA VAL A 206 -11.02 7.34 -2.19
C VAL A 206 -11.75 7.36 -0.86
N GLY A 207 -11.78 6.23 -0.17
CA GLY A 207 -12.38 6.16 1.17
C GLY A 207 -11.72 7.17 2.14
N GLY A 208 -12.44 7.61 3.17
CA GLY A 208 -11.93 8.55 4.19
C GLY A 208 -11.86 10.02 3.77
N THR A 209 -12.24 10.37 2.54
CA THR A 209 -12.48 11.74 2.08
C THR A 209 -13.97 12.10 2.18
N ASN A 210 -14.31 13.34 1.99
CA ASN A 210 -15.71 13.78 2.03
C ASN A 210 -16.40 13.54 0.68
N ALA A 211 -17.27 12.52 0.60
CA ALA A 211 -17.98 12.16 -0.63
C ALA A 211 -18.82 13.31 -1.22
N LYS A 212 -19.43 14.15 -0.37
CA LYS A 212 -20.20 15.31 -0.84
C LYS A 212 -19.30 16.35 -1.51
N GLN A 213 -18.10 16.58 -0.97
CA GLN A 213 -17.12 17.48 -1.58
C GLN A 213 -16.62 16.96 -2.93
N GLU A 214 -16.40 15.65 -3.07
CA GLU A 214 -16.02 15.02 -4.34
C GLU A 214 -17.08 15.28 -5.42
N VAL A 215 -18.35 15.07 -5.10
CA VAL A 215 -19.47 15.37 -6.01
C VAL A 215 -19.58 16.87 -6.32
N GLN A 216 -19.43 17.74 -5.33
CA GLN A 216 -19.44 19.19 -5.54
C GLN A 216 -18.29 19.64 -6.45
N GLN A 217 -17.11 19.06 -6.30
CA GLN A 217 -15.97 19.34 -7.16
C GLN A 217 -16.26 18.94 -8.62
N MET A 218 -16.84 17.76 -8.84
CA MET A 218 -17.24 17.31 -10.18
C MET A 218 -18.36 18.19 -10.77
N LYS A 219 -19.32 18.65 -9.95
CA LYS A 219 -20.36 19.61 -10.41
C LYS A 219 -19.77 20.96 -10.82
N ARG A 220 -18.74 21.43 -10.11
CA ARG A 220 -18.11 22.74 -10.34
C ARG A 220 -17.15 22.74 -11.53
N TYR A 221 -16.35 21.68 -11.68
CA TYR A 221 -15.24 21.63 -12.66
C TYR A 221 -15.50 20.67 -13.82
N GLY A 222 -16.63 19.97 -13.82
CA GLY A 222 -16.97 18.92 -14.79
C GLY A 222 -16.61 17.52 -14.28
N VAL A 223 -17.18 16.51 -14.91
CA VAL A 223 -16.84 15.10 -14.68
C VAL A 223 -15.43 14.84 -15.26
N PRO A 224 -14.51 14.23 -14.51
CA PRO A 224 -13.16 14.01 -15.00
C PRO A 224 -13.13 12.98 -16.13
N THR A 225 -12.21 13.15 -17.08
CA THR A 225 -11.94 12.17 -18.14
C THR A 225 -11.39 10.87 -17.53
N ILE A 226 -10.51 11.00 -16.55
CA ILE A 226 -9.93 9.87 -15.81
C ILE A 226 -10.45 9.90 -14.38
N LEU A 227 -11.13 8.85 -13.97
CA LEU A 227 -11.48 8.63 -12.57
C LEU A 227 -10.60 7.52 -12.00
N VAL A 228 -9.85 7.85 -10.96
CA VAL A 228 -9.09 6.84 -10.19
C VAL A 228 -9.83 6.59 -8.88
N ALA A 229 -10.13 5.32 -8.56
CA ALA A 229 -11.00 5.03 -7.44
C ALA A 229 -10.55 3.82 -6.62
N THR A 230 -10.87 3.84 -5.31
CA THR A 230 -10.92 2.61 -4.52
C THR A 230 -12.32 1.99 -4.62
N PRO A 231 -12.46 0.64 -4.69
CA PRO A 231 -13.74 -0.02 -4.98
C PRO A 231 -14.89 0.44 -4.10
N GLY A 232 -14.75 0.41 -2.79
CA GLY A 232 -15.84 0.77 -1.87
C GLY A 232 -16.29 2.23 -1.99
N ARG A 233 -15.38 3.17 -2.27
CA ARG A 233 -15.76 4.58 -2.50
C ARG A 233 -16.49 4.76 -3.82
N LEU A 234 -16.03 4.09 -4.86
CA LEU A 234 -16.72 4.15 -6.16
C LEU A 234 -18.14 3.60 -6.04
N LEU A 235 -18.33 2.46 -5.39
CA LEU A 235 -19.67 1.90 -5.15
C LEU A 235 -20.57 2.87 -4.38
N SER A 236 -20.07 3.50 -3.33
CA SER A 236 -20.82 4.52 -2.60
C SER A 236 -21.30 5.67 -3.50
N HIS A 237 -20.52 6.08 -4.51
CA HIS A 237 -20.96 7.08 -5.49
C HIS A 237 -21.94 6.49 -6.50
N LEU A 238 -21.70 5.30 -7.03
CA LEU A 238 -22.57 4.65 -8.03
C LEU A 238 -23.97 4.39 -7.49
N GLN A 239 -24.07 4.01 -6.22
CA GLN A 239 -25.35 3.69 -5.56
C GLN A 239 -26.09 4.91 -5.01
N GLY A 240 -25.38 5.95 -4.54
CA GLY A 240 -26.00 7.00 -3.73
C GLY A 240 -25.75 8.44 -4.16
N SER A 241 -24.91 8.71 -5.17
CA SER A 241 -24.58 10.08 -5.56
C SER A 241 -25.35 10.53 -6.79
N VAL A 242 -25.65 11.85 -6.85
CA VAL A 242 -26.39 12.48 -7.94
C VAL A 242 -25.57 13.63 -8.54
N MET A 243 -25.48 13.65 -9.87
CA MET A 243 -24.76 14.63 -10.67
C MET A 243 -25.77 15.52 -11.45
N GLY A 244 -26.20 16.63 -10.82
CA GLY A 244 -27.33 17.40 -11.34
C GLY A 244 -28.62 16.58 -11.28
N ASP A 245 -29.26 16.37 -12.40
CA ASP A 245 -30.52 15.63 -12.51
C ASP A 245 -30.35 14.14 -12.84
N ARG A 246 -29.12 13.66 -12.90
CA ARG A 246 -28.81 12.26 -13.24
C ARG A 246 -28.03 11.54 -12.14
N PRO A 247 -28.19 10.21 -11.98
CA PRO A 247 -27.38 9.45 -11.04
C PRO A 247 -25.91 9.47 -11.47
N PHE A 248 -25.00 9.34 -10.51
CA PHE A 248 -23.56 9.29 -10.78
C PHE A 248 -23.20 8.15 -11.74
N SER A 249 -23.89 7.01 -11.64
CA SER A 249 -23.72 5.86 -12.53
C SER A 249 -23.86 6.22 -14.01
N ALA A 250 -24.71 7.20 -14.35
CA ALA A 250 -24.84 7.67 -15.74
C ALA A 250 -23.56 8.32 -16.29
N CYS A 251 -22.61 8.74 -15.43
CA CYS A 251 -21.31 9.22 -15.87
C CYS A 251 -20.41 8.10 -16.41
N MET A 252 -20.76 6.82 -16.13
CA MET A 252 -20.02 5.64 -16.59
C MET A 252 -20.45 5.14 -17.98
N ASN A 253 -21.57 5.65 -18.54
CA ASN A 253 -22.15 5.11 -19.76
C ASN A 253 -21.22 5.14 -20.99
N ASN A 254 -20.26 6.05 -20.99
CA ASN A 254 -19.28 6.20 -22.08
C ASN A 254 -17.87 5.74 -21.65
N LEU A 255 -17.78 4.88 -20.65
CA LEU A 255 -16.50 4.34 -20.21
C LEU A 255 -15.86 3.52 -21.34
N ARG A 256 -14.69 3.95 -21.77
CA ARG A 256 -13.95 3.34 -22.91
C ARG A 256 -12.83 2.43 -22.44
N VAL A 257 -12.23 2.75 -21.29
CA VAL A 257 -11.13 1.98 -20.74
C VAL A 257 -11.36 1.72 -19.25
N LEU A 258 -11.36 0.45 -18.87
CA LEU A 258 -11.33 -0.01 -17.49
C LEU A 258 -9.92 -0.55 -17.18
N ILE A 259 -9.31 -0.04 -16.13
CA ILE A 259 -8.01 -0.48 -15.66
C ILE A 259 -8.16 -1.00 -14.23
N ILE A 260 -7.66 -2.20 -13.98
CA ILE A 260 -7.62 -2.81 -12.65
C ILE A 260 -6.15 -3.00 -12.27
N ASP A 261 -5.64 -2.12 -11.39
CA ASP A 261 -4.25 -2.17 -10.96
C ASP A 261 -4.11 -2.94 -9.65
N GLU A 262 -3.05 -3.75 -9.53
CA GLU A 262 -2.80 -4.68 -8.43
C GLU A 262 -4.01 -5.60 -8.17
N ALA A 263 -4.50 -6.27 -9.25
CA ALA A 263 -5.69 -7.12 -9.22
C ALA A 263 -5.61 -8.23 -8.17
N ASP A 264 -4.45 -8.84 -7.98
CA ASP A 264 -4.18 -9.82 -6.92
C ASP A 264 -4.46 -9.23 -5.53
N LYS A 265 -4.02 -8.00 -5.30
CA LYS A 265 -4.23 -7.34 -4.00
C LYS A 265 -5.67 -6.92 -3.75
N MET A 266 -6.43 -6.61 -4.79
CA MET A 266 -7.87 -6.35 -4.62
C MET A 266 -8.61 -7.61 -4.16
N LEU A 267 -8.25 -8.76 -4.73
CA LEU A 267 -8.85 -10.04 -4.33
C LEU A 267 -8.41 -10.44 -2.91
N ASP A 268 -7.13 -10.29 -2.57
CA ASP A 268 -6.59 -10.52 -1.22
C ASP A 268 -7.29 -9.64 -0.15
N LEU A 269 -7.74 -8.45 -0.51
CA LEU A 269 -8.45 -7.52 0.37
C LEU A 269 -9.98 -7.75 0.40
N GLY A 270 -10.48 -8.81 -0.24
CA GLY A 270 -11.91 -9.15 -0.23
C GLY A 270 -12.78 -8.26 -1.12
N PHE A 271 -12.22 -7.51 -2.08
CA PHE A 271 -13.01 -6.64 -2.97
C PHE A 271 -13.69 -7.39 -4.13
N GLN A 272 -13.72 -8.71 -4.13
CA GLN A 272 -14.29 -9.48 -5.24
C GLN A 272 -15.76 -9.10 -5.52
N GLU A 273 -16.61 -9.08 -4.50
CA GLU A 273 -18.01 -8.68 -4.63
C GLU A 273 -18.16 -7.24 -5.10
N SER A 274 -17.38 -6.33 -4.52
CA SER A 274 -17.38 -4.93 -4.92
C SER A 274 -16.98 -4.73 -6.38
N LEU A 275 -16.00 -5.50 -6.87
CA LEU A 275 -15.57 -5.46 -8.27
C LEU A 275 -16.68 -5.98 -9.20
N GLN A 276 -17.32 -7.10 -8.84
CA GLN A 276 -18.43 -7.65 -9.60
C GLN A 276 -19.57 -6.63 -9.72
N GLU A 277 -19.93 -5.99 -8.62
CA GLU A 277 -20.97 -4.97 -8.63
C GLU A 277 -20.58 -3.73 -9.46
N ILE A 278 -19.33 -3.23 -9.36
CA ILE A 278 -18.84 -2.14 -10.20
C ILE A 278 -18.95 -2.49 -11.69
N LEU A 279 -18.62 -3.73 -12.07
CA LEU A 279 -18.70 -4.19 -13.45
C LEU A 279 -20.12 -4.11 -14.03
N THR A 280 -21.17 -4.22 -13.20
CA THR A 280 -22.58 -4.07 -13.65
C THR A 280 -22.92 -2.66 -14.07
N TYR A 281 -22.19 -1.65 -13.55
CA TYR A 281 -22.35 -0.23 -13.95
C TYR A 281 -21.49 0.16 -15.15
N CYS A 282 -20.57 -0.72 -15.60
CA CYS A 282 -19.72 -0.47 -16.74
C CYS A 282 -20.42 -0.87 -18.05
N PRO A 283 -20.11 -0.23 -19.18
CA PRO A 283 -20.53 -0.73 -20.50
C PRO A 283 -20.09 -2.20 -20.70
N PRO A 284 -20.80 -2.97 -21.55
CA PRO A 284 -20.41 -4.33 -21.90
C PRO A 284 -18.95 -4.43 -22.37
N THR A 285 -18.34 -5.60 -22.20
CA THR A 285 -16.92 -5.84 -22.54
C THR A 285 -16.58 -5.53 -23.99
N GLU A 286 -17.53 -5.75 -24.90
CA GLU A 286 -17.38 -5.48 -26.34
C GLU A 286 -17.21 -3.99 -26.65
N LYS A 287 -17.79 -3.11 -25.81
CA LYS A 287 -17.79 -1.65 -25.99
C LYS A 287 -16.65 -0.93 -25.27
N ARG A 288 -15.90 -1.65 -24.44
CA ARG A 288 -14.76 -1.09 -23.70
C ARG A 288 -13.51 -1.93 -23.86
N GLN A 289 -12.39 -1.34 -23.55
CA GLN A 289 -11.13 -2.03 -23.32
C GLN A 289 -10.97 -2.29 -21.82
N THR A 290 -10.48 -3.48 -21.45
CA THR A 290 -10.13 -3.78 -20.06
C THR A 290 -8.67 -4.17 -19.95
N MET A 291 -7.94 -3.56 -19.03
CA MET A 291 -6.54 -3.87 -18.75
C MET A 291 -6.38 -4.23 -17.28
N LEU A 292 -5.88 -5.43 -17.01
CA LEU A 292 -5.55 -5.92 -15.68
C LEU A 292 -4.05 -5.96 -15.49
N PHE A 293 -3.59 -5.42 -14.38
CA PHE A 293 -2.19 -5.47 -13.96
C PHE A 293 -2.10 -6.17 -12.61
N SER A 294 -1.24 -7.19 -12.52
CA SER A 294 -1.09 -8.03 -11.32
C SER A 294 0.37 -8.44 -11.13
N ALA A 295 0.76 -8.82 -9.93
CA ALA A 295 2.04 -9.48 -9.68
C ALA A 295 1.96 -11.00 -9.89
N THR A 296 0.75 -11.58 -9.80
CA THR A 296 0.50 -13.02 -9.98
C THR A 296 -0.60 -13.25 -11.02
N PHE A 297 -0.57 -14.42 -11.71
CA PHE A 297 -1.61 -14.76 -12.70
C PHE A 297 -2.80 -15.49 -12.09
N ASP A 298 -2.60 -16.29 -11.05
CA ASP A 298 -3.59 -17.28 -10.62
C ASP A 298 -4.93 -16.64 -10.21
N CYS A 299 -4.88 -15.69 -9.32
CA CYS A 299 -6.07 -14.92 -8.93
C CYS A 299 -6.57 -14.00 -10.05
N ALA A 300 -5.64 -13.36 -10.80
CA ALA A 300 -5.98 -12.40 -11.82
C ALA A 300 -6.71 -13.00 -13.03
N LYS A 301 -6.47 -14.28 -13.36
CA LYS A 301 -7.16 -15.00 -14.47
C LYS A 301 -8.67 -15.12 -14.22
N SER A 302 -9.08 -15.40 -12.99
CA SER A 302 -10.50 -15.48 -12.63
C SER A 302 -11.20 -14.14 -12.86
N LEU A 303 -10.58 -13.05 -12.44
CA LEU A 303 -11.11 -11.70 -12.66
C LEU A 303 -11.07 -11.29 -14.14
N ALA A 304 -10.02 -11.67 -14.87
CA ALA A 304 -9.93 -11.43 -16.30
C ALA A 304 -11.06 -12.10 -17.07
N ALA A 305 -11.38 -13.37 -16.77
CA ALA A 305 -12.49 -14.09 -17.39
C ALA A 305 -13.85 -13.39 -17.23
N GLN A 306 -14.04 -12.60 -16.15
CA GLN A 306 -15.28 -11.87 -15.87
C GLN A 306 -15.30 -10.45 -16.46
N SER A 307 -14.13 -9.86 -16.69
CA SER A 307 -14.01 -8.43 -16.98
C SER A 307 -13.45 -8.09 -18.35
N THR A 308 -12.87 -9.06 -19.07
CA THR A 308 -12.27 -8.87 -20.41
C THR A 308 -13.04 -9.62 -21.49
N LYS A 309 -12.72 -9.29 -22.74
CA LYS A 309 -13.08 -10.13 -23.91
C LYS A 309 -12.33 -11.47 -23.85
N PRO A 310 -12.84 -12.53 -24.47
CA PRO A 310 -12.18 -13.84 -24.47
C PRO A 310 -10.76 -13.81 -25.04
N GLU A 311 -10.49 -12.96 -26.02
CA GLU A 311 -9.20 -12.84 -26.72
C GLU A 311 -8.36 -11.67 -26.15
N TYR A 312 -8.04 -11.70 -24.87
CA TYR A 312 -7.12 -10.72 -24.29
C TYR A 312 -5.64 -11.10 -24.55
N VAL A 313 -4.78 -10.08 -24.55
CA VAL A 313 -3.33 -10.26 -24.67
C VAL A 313 -2.74 -10.56 -23.31
N LEU A 314 -2.01 -11.66 -23.21
CA LEU A 314 -1.25 -12.00 -22.03
C LEU A 314 0.17 -11.43 -22.16
N VAL A 315 0.53 -10.53 -21.24
CA VAL A 315 1.87 -9.93 -21.14
C VAL A 315 2.53 -10.41 -19.86
N ASP A 316 3.62 -11.16 -19.99
CA ASP A 316 4.37 -11.68 -18.85
C ASP A 316 5.78 -11.11 -18.79
N CYS A 317 5.95 -10.06 -17.99
CA CYS A 317 7.25 -9.43 -17.79
C CYS A 317 8.10 -10.06 -16.67
N ILE A 318 7.62 -11.17 -16.07
CA ILE A 318 8.33 -11.86 -14.99
C ILE A 318 9.01 -13.13 -15.47
N SER A 319 8.37 -13.90 -16.38
CA SER A 319 8.88 -15.21 -16.86
C SER A 319 10.09 -15.14 -17.79
N ASP A 320 10.30 -14.00 -18.47
CA ASP A 320 11.46 -13.79 -19.35
C ASP A 320 12.78 -13.53 -18.60
N GLU A 321 12.71 -13.24 -17.31
CA GLU A 321 13.87 -13.11 -16.43
C GLU A 321 14.20 -14.50 -15.89
N SER A 322 15.20 -15.16 -16.54
CA SER A 322 15.73 -16.51 -16.25
C SER A 322 15.46 -17.10 -14.86
N SER A 323 14.79 -18.21 -14.88
CA SER A 323 14.78 -19.37 -13.96
C SER A 323 14.59 -19.19 -12.44
N ASP A 324 14.63 -17.98 -11.85
CA ASP A 324 14.23 -17.76 -10.48
C ASP A 324 13.74 -16.32 -10.29
N PRO A 325 12.40 -16.10 -10.15
CA PRO A 325 11.82 -14.76 -10.01
C PRO A 325 12.29 -14.01 -8.76
N LEU A 326 12.77 -14.74 -7.77
CA LEU A 326 13.30 -14.21 -6.53
C LEU A 326 14.73 -13.69 -6.68
N ASN A 327 15.58 -14.41 -7.45
CA ASN A 327 17.01 -14.15 -7.48
C ASN A 327 17.44 -12.85 -8.19
N GLU A 328 16.84 -12.46 -9.31
CA GLU A 328 17.38 -11.36 -10.10
C GLU A 328 17.05 -9.97 -9.56
N LYS A 329 15.91 -9.79 -8.89
CA LYS A 329 15.57 -8.51 -8.25
C LYS A 329 16.25 -8.35 -6.89
N PHE A 330 16.48 -9.46 -6.23
CA PHE A 330 17.11 -9.50 -4.92
C PHE A 330 18.63 -9.47 -4.95
N THR A 331 19.28 -9.69 -6.11
CA THR A 331 20.73 -9.49 -6.26
C THR A 331 21.19 -8.06 -5.93
N LYS A 332 20.26 -7.08 -5.97
CA LYS A 332 20.54 -5.68 -5.57
C LYS A 332 20.08 -5.34 -4.16
N VAL A 333 19.34 -6.22 -3.50
CA VAL A 333 18.92 -6.06 -2.11
C VAL A 333 19.70 -7.05 -1.26
N LYS A 334 20.56 -6.54 -0.41
CA LYS A 334 21.19 -7.37 0.63
C LYS A 334 20.12 -7.75 1.65
N GLN A 335 19.80 -9.05 1.71
CA GLN A 335 18.79 -9.57 2.62
C GLN A 335 19.46 -10.24 3.81
N SER A 336 19.02 -9.86 4.99
CA SER A 336 19.50 -10.44 6.23
C SER A 336 18.38 -10.63 7.25
N TYR A 337 18.64 -11.50 8.23
CA TYR A 337 17.78 -11.68 9.40
C TYR A 337 18.58 -11.67 10.69
N VAL A 338 17.90 -11.32 11.77
CA VAL A 338 18.39 -11.47 13.15
C VAL A 338 17.36 -12.22 13.99
N MET A 339 17.86 -12.98 14.97
CA MET A 339 17.02 -13.68 15.94
C MET A 339 17.02 -12.96 17.27
N VAL A 340 15.85 -12.68 17.79
CA VAL A 340 15.66 -11.89 19.02
C VAL A 340 14.91 -12.72 20.05
N PRO A 341 15.47 -12.90 21.25
CA PRO A 341 14.78 -13.62 22.30
C PRO A 341 13.54 -12.84 22.78
N PRO A 342 12.48 -13.51 23.24
CA PRO A 342 11.24 -12.88 23.71
C PRO A 342 11.46 -11.80 24.77
N GLU A 343 12.51 -11.92 25.58
CA GLU A 343 12.91 -10.94 26.61
C GLU A 343 13.32 -9.59 26.03
N ARG A 344 13.53 -9.49 24.72
CA ARG A 344 13.98 -8.24 24.06
C ARG A 344 13.03 -7.71 23.01
N ILE A 345 11.87 -8.31 22.89
CA ILE A 345 10.91 -7.98 21.82
C ILE A 345 10.44 -6.50 21.86
N PHE A 346 10.36 -5.90 23.05
CA PHE A 346 9.98 -4.49 23.21
C PHE A 346 11.12 -3.53 22.86
N SER A 347 12.35 -3.79 23.31
CA SER A 347 13.49 -2.88 23.10
C SER A 347 14.10 -2.99 21.70
N THR A 348 14.07 -4.15 21.08
CA THR A 348 14.73 -4.41 19.80
C THR A 348 14.34 -3.45 18.66
N PRO A 349 13.05 -3.09 18.44
CA PRO A 349 12.73 -2.12 17.42
C PRO A 349 13.38 -0.75 17.63
N ILE A 350 13.51 -0.32 18.89
CA ILE A 350 14.18 0.94 19.24
C ILE A 350 15.66 0.83 18.90
N GLU A 351 16.32 -0.22 19.37
CA GLU A 351 17.75 -0.46 19.19
C GLU A 351 18.14 -0.51 17.72
N ILE A 352 17.42 -1.32 16.90
CA ILE A 352 17.70 -1.47 15.46
C ILE A 352 17.50 -0.14 14.73
N LEU A 353 16.37 0.54 14.96
CA LEU A 353 16.05 1.78 14.25
C LEU A 353 17.00 2.92 14.62
N VAL A 354 17.44 2.98 15.89
CA VAL A 354 18.46 3.93 16.35
C VAL A 354 19.82 3.60 15.72
N GLU A 355 20.21 2.32 15.71
CA GLU A 355 21.50 1.89 15.15
C GLU A 355 21.59 2.22 13.66
N LEU A 356 20.61 1.84 12.86
CA LEU A 356 20.58 2.13 11.42
C LEU A 356 20.73 3.62 11.12
N THR A 357 20.16 4.48 11.97
CA THR A 357 20.27 5.94 11.76
C THR A 357 21.59 6.52 12.26
N ASN A 358 22.34 5.79 13.09
CA ASN A 358 23.64 6.23 13.62
C ASN A 358 24.83 5.71 12.80
N MET A 359 24.69 4.57 12.09
CA MET A 359 25.78 3.84 11.43
C MET A 359 26.58 4.67 10.43
N ASP A 360 25.93 5.48 9.61
CA ASP A 360 26.65 6.29 8.63
C ASP A 360 26.01 7.68 8.46
N LYS A 361 26.45 8.63 9.26
CA LYS A 361 25.98 10.03 9.18
C LYS A 361 26.32 10.72 7.86
N LYS A 362 27.21 10.16 7.03
CA LYS A 362 27.64 10.74 5.75
C LYS A 362 26.74 10.29 4.59
N ARG A 363 25.98 9.21 4.73
CA ARG A 363 25.07 8.71 3.70
C ARG A 363 23.62 8.94 4.09
N PRO A 364 22.74 9.24 3.14
CA PRO A 364 21.31 9.29 3.41
C PRO A 364 20.83 7.95 3.96
N CYS A 365 20.15 7.97 5.11
CA CYS A 365 19.52 6.81 5.70
C CYS A 365 18.00 7.02 5.77
N LYS A 366 17.26 6.30 4.94
CA LYS A 366 15.81 6.37 4.83
C LYS A 366 15.24 4.97 5.06
N VAL A 367 14.68 4.76 6.24
CA VAL A 367 14.21 3.45 6.72
C VAL A 367 12.70 3.35 6.61
N MET A 368 12.21 2.23 6.10
CA MET A 368 10.80 1.86 6.18
C MET A 368 10.69 0.63 7.10
N ALA A 369 10.01 0.80 8.23
CA ALA A 369 9.84 -0.23 9.24
C ALA A 369 8.39 -0.75 9.25
N PHE A 370 8.24 -2.03 8.99
CA PHE A 370 6.96 -2.73 9.01
C PHE A 370 6.70 -3.36 10.36
N PHE A 371 5.55 -3.10 10.93
CA PHE A 371 5.06 -3.71 12.15
C PHE A 371 3.84 -4.58 11.87
N PRO A 372 3.65 -5.67 12.64
CA PRO A 372 2.49 -6.55 12.51
C PRO A 372 1.15 -5.84 12.73
N THR A 373 1.10 -4.89 13.68
CA THR A 373 -0.17 -4.27 14.12
C THR A 373 -0.09 -2.76 14.16
N ILE A 374 -1.24 -2.11 14.01
CA ILE A 374 -1.38 -0.65 14.11
C ILE A 374 -0.98 -0.16 15.51
N ASN A 375 -1.35 -0.91 16.55
CA ASN A 375 -1.07 -0.53 17.92
C ASN A 375 0.43 -0.52 18.23
N GLN A 376 1.21 -1.43 17.59
CA GLN A 376 2.67 -1.35 17.66
C GLN A 376 3.21 -0.10 16.94
N VAL A 377 2.69 0.26 15.77
CA VAL A 377 3.07 1.50 15.09
C VAL A 377 2.81 2.72 15.99
N ARG A 378 1.64 2.81 16.61
CA ARG A 378 1.27 3.90 17.53
C ARG A 378 2.14 3.95 18.77
N LEU A 379 2.44 2.79 19.34
CA LEU A 379 3.32 2.67 20.50
C LEU A 379 4.72 3.21 20.18
N TYR A 380 5.34 2.72 19.11
CA TYR A 380 6.70 3.14 18.75
C TYR A 380 6.75 4.58 18.22
N GLU A 381 5.71 5.07 17.54
CA GLU A 381 5.58 6.48 17.21
C GLU A 381 5.57 7.35 18.48
N GLY A 382 4.77 6.97 19.46
CA GLY A 382 4.69 7.67 20.75
C GLY A 382 6.00 7.64 21.52
N LEU A 383 6.69 6.50 21.52
CA LEU A 383 8.01 6.37 22.15
C LEU A 383 9.05 7.27 21.47
N PHE A 384 9.20 7.18 20.17
CA PHE A 384 10.22 7.94 19.44
C PHE A 384 9.97 9.44 19.48
N ASN A 385 8.76 9.89 19.12
CA ASN A 385 8.48 11.32 18.96
C ASN A 385 8.36 12.08 20.27
N TYR A 386 7.81 11.46 21.32
CA TYR A 386 7.43 12.18 22.53
C TYR A 386 8.29 11.82 23.75
N ARG A 387 8.96 10.67 23.76
CA ARG A 387 9.72 10.20 24.91
C ARG A 387 11.22 10.17 24.66
N LEU A 388 11.62 9.73 23.46
CA LEU A 388 13.04 9.65 23.10
C LEU A 388 13.53 10.88 22.31
N GLY A 389 12.66 11.87 22.04
CA GLY A 389 13.01 13.08 21.30
C GLY A 389 13.53 12.83 19.88
N ARG A 390 13.24 11.67 19.28
CA ARG A 390 13.68 11.27 17.94
C ARG A 390 12.49 11.27 16.99
N ARG A 391 12.51 12.15 16.00
CA ARG A 391 11.40 12.29 15.06
C ARG A 391 11.31 11.09 14.12
N VAL A 392 10.17 10.41 14.14
CA VAL A 392 9.76 9.39 13.18
C VAL A 392 8.46 9.78 12.49
N PHE A 393 8.22 9.21 11.33
CA PHE A 393 6.96 9.31 10.60
C PHE A 393 6.16 8.02 10.85
N ALA A 394 4.84 8.12 10.94
CA ALA A 394 3.97 6.95 11.06
C ALA A 394 2.80 7.05 10.08
N ILE A 395 2.48 5.92 9.41
CA ILE A 395 1.31 5.82 8.53
C ILE A 395 0.59 4.49 8.82
N HIS A 396 -0.69 4.59 9.21
CA HIS A 396 -1.56 3.44 9.43
C HIS A 396 -3.02 3.74 9.01
N SER A 397 -3.85 2.70 8.90
CA SER A 397 -5.20 2.81 8.32
C SER A 397 -6.18 3.64 9.16
N GLU A 398 -5.96 3.79 10.46
CA GLU A 398 -6.80 4.59 11.36
C GLU A 398 -6.56 6.10 11.27
N MET A 399 -5.49 6.52 10.59
CA MET A 399 -5.24 7.96 10.38
C MET A 399 -6.21 8.53 9.35
N ASP A 400 -6.59 9.80 9.54
CA ASP A 400 -7.32 10.54 8.53
C ASP A 400 -6.53 10.68 7.23
N GLN A 401 -7.22 10.67 6.09
CA GLN A 401 -6.57 10.70 4.78
C GLN A 401 -5.73 11.97 4.55
N SER A 402 -6.15 13.11 5.10
CA SER A 402 -5.37 14.36 5.03
C SER A 402 -4.05 14.25 5.79
N ALA A 403 -4.07 13.68 7.00
CA ALA A 403 -2.87 13.44 7.80
C ALA A 403 -1.93 12.44 7.11
N ARG A 404 -2.45 11.32 6.58
CA ARG A 404 -1.67 10.34 5.81
C ARG A 404 -1.01 10.97 4.60
N SER A 405 -1.74 11.80 3.84
CA SER A 405 -1.20 12.49 2.66
C SER A 405 -0.11 13.49 3.03
N SER A 406 -0.27 14.18 4.16
CA SER A 406 0.74 15.12 4.68
C SER A 406 2.01 14.40 5.12
N VAL A 407 1.89 13.34 5.91
CA VAL A 407 3.03 12.52 6.36
C VAL A 407 3.73 11.88 5.15
N ARG A 408 2.98 11.35 4.18
CA ARG A 408 3.53 10.80 2.94
C ARG A 408 4.42 11.82 2.23
N LYS A 409 3.92 13.05 2.02
CA LYS A 409 4.68 14.12 1.35
C LYS A 409 5.92 14.48 2.15
N LEU A 410 5.80 14.68 3.46
CA LEU A 410 6.94 15.00 4.32
C LEU A 410 8.03 13.93 4.26
N PHE A 411 7.65 12.64 4.36
CA PHE A 411 8.61 11.55 4.26
C PHE A 411 9.18 11.41 2.85
N GLN A 412 8.40 11.65 1.79
CA GLN A 412 8.87 11.59 0.40
C GLN A 412 10.02 12.57 0.16
N TYR A 413 9.92 13.80 0.66
CA TYR A 413 10.95 14.84 0.50
C TYR A 413 12.08 14.76 1.54
N ALA A 414 11.92 13.99 2.60
CA ALA A 414 12.97 13.81 3.59
C ALA A 414 14.17 13.05 2.99
N LYS A 415 15.39 13.57 3.21
CA LYS A 415 16.63 12.87 2.84
C LYS A 415 16.92 11.72 3.79
N ASN A 416 16.62 11.90 5.06
CA ASN A 416 16.78 10.93 6.13
C ASN A 416 15.47 10.80 6.90
N GLY A 417 15.20 9.62 7.45
CA GLY A 417 14.03 9.44 8.32
C GLY A 417 13.60 7.99 8.44
N ILE A 418 12.79 7.74 9.44
CA ILE A 418 12.18 6.44 9.71
C ILE A 418 10.68 6.57 9.49
N LEU A 419 10.10 5.70 8.66
CA LEU A 419 8.66 5.55 8.50
C LEU A 419 8.21 4.24 9.14
N LEU A 420 7.37 4.35 10.16
CA LEU A 420 6.70 3.21 10.81
C LEU A 420 5.37 2.96 10.10
N THR A 421 5.09 1.71 9.72
CA THR A 421 3.90 1.39 8.94
C THR A 421 3.45 -0.06 9.10
N THR A 422 2.26 -0.37 8.57
CA THR A 422 1.76 -1.73 8.40
C THR A 422 1.56 -2.04 6.91
N ASP A 423 1.31 -3.31 6.56
CA ASP A 423 1.11 -3.73 5.15
C ASP A 423 0.03 -2.94 4.43
N ALA A 424 -1.12 -2.75 5.09
CA ALA A 424 -2.28 -2.09 4.48
C ALA A 424 -1.96 -0.67 3.99
N SER A 425 -1.07 0.04 4.69
CA SER A 425 -0.75 1.44 4.41
C SER A 425 0.49 1.64 3.52
N ALA A 426 1.31 0.61 3.38
CA ALA A 426 2.57 0.68 2.63
C ALA A 426 2.46 0.12 1.21
N ARG A 427 1.38 -0.61 0.90
CA ARG A 427 1.19 -1.25 -0.41
C ARG A 427 0.95 -0.22 -1.50
N GLY A 428 1.50 -0.49 -2.70
CA GLY A 428 1.28 0.32 -3.89
C GLY A 428 1.95 1.70 -3.92
N VAL A 429 2.42 2.22 -2.79
CA VAL A 429 3.03 3.56 -2.74
C VAL A 429 4.49 3.50 -3.15
N ASP A 430 4.88 4.43 -4.02
CA ASP A 430 6.27 4.64 -4.39
C ASP A 430 6.90 5.71 -3.51
N TYR A 431 7.74 5.26 -2.59
CA TYR A 431 8.64 6.15 -1.84
C TYR A 431 10.02 6.08 -2.49
N SER A 432 10.50 7.21 -2.98
CA SER A 432 11.86 7.31 -3.52
C SER A 432 12.91 7.16 -2.42
N ASP A 433 14.03 6.55 -2.78
CA ASP A 433 15.27 6.57 -1.99
C ASP A 433 15.21 5.84 -0.63
N ILE A 434 14.31 4.86 -0.45
CA ILE A 434 14.36 3.96 0.69
C ILE A 434 15.67 3.16 0.63
N THR A 435 16.48 3.30 1.66
CA THR A 435 17.77 2.57 1.79
C THR A 435 17.60 1.26 2.51
N HIS A 436 16.78 1.23 3.56
CA HIS A 436 16.56 0.05 4.39
C HIS A 436 15.07 -0.26 4.54
N VAL A 437 14.74 -1.54 4.45
CA VAL A 437 13.43 -2.08 4.82
C VAL A 437 13.63 -2.99 6.02
N VAL A 438 13.02 -2.65 7.15
CA VAL A 438 13.03 -3.49 8.36
C VAL A 438 11.65 -4.10 8.54
N GLN A 439 11.59 -5.40 8.78
CA GLN A 439 10.34 -6.12 9.00
C GLN A 439 10.38 -6.76 10.39
N PHE A 440 9.54 -6.28 11.29
CA PHE A 440 9.37 -6.85 12.63
C PHE A 440 8.28 -7.91 12.59
N GLY A 441 8.62 -9.14 13.02
CA GLY A 441 7.73 -10.28 12.94
C GLY A 441 7.53 -10.82 11.51
N ILE A 442 6.81 -11.95 11.40
CA ILE A 442 6.57 -12.62 10.12
C ILE A 442 5.55 -11.89 9.25
N PRO A 443 5.80 -11.72 7.95
CA PRO A 443 4.77 -11.26 7.01
C PRO A 443 3.67 -12.33 6.82
N TYR A 444 2.58 -11.94 6.17
CA TYR A 444 1.43 -12.85 5.96
C TYR A 444 1.81 -14.08 5.14
N ASP A 445 2.57 -13.85 4.11
CA ASP A 445 3.06 -14.84 3.16
C ASP A 445 4.36 -14.35 2.51
N GLU A 446 4.96 -15.21 1.69
CA GLU A 446 6.15 -14.89 0.91
C GLU A 446 5.94 -13.67 0.00
N ASN A 447 4.79 -13.56 -0.66
CA ASN A 447 4.47 -12.41 -1.52
C ASN A 447 4.47 -11.10 -0.72
N THR A 448 3.94 -11.11 0.49
CA THR A 448 3.96 -9.95 1.39
C THR A 448 5.40 -9.57 1.77
N TYR A 449 6.25 -10.56 2.09
CA TYR A 449 7.69 -10.34 2.34
C TYR A 449 8.34 -9.63 1.15
N ILE A 450 8.12 -10.16 -0.05
CA ILE A 450 8.63 -9.62 -1.32
C ILE A 450 8.12 -8.19 -1.57
N HIS A 451 6.84 -7.94 -1.34
CA HIS A 451 6.24 -6.62 -1.53
C HIS A 451 6.77 -5.58 -0.55
N ARG A 452 7.03 -5.95 0.71
CA ARG A 452 7.69 -5.09 1.69
C ARG A 452 9.11 -4.77 1.24
N LEU A 453 9.88 -5.80 0.90
CA LEU A 453 11.27 -5.67 0.46
C LEU A 453 11.38 -4.84 -0.83
N GLY A 454 10.43 -4.98 -1.74
CA GLY A 454 10.33 -4.18 -2.97
C GLY A 454 10.06 -2.68 -2.75
N ARG A 455 10.06 -2.18 -1.51
CA ARG A 455 10.05 -0.73 -1.24
C ARG A 455 11.44 -0.12 -1.40
N THR A 456 12.50 -0.90 -1.23
CA THR A 456 13.89 -0.47 -1.49
C THR A 456 14.42 -0.95 -2.86
N ALA A 457 15.63 -0.61 -3.19
CA ALA A 457 16.35 -0.98 -4.44
C ALA A 457 15.60 -0.62 -5.74
N ARG A 458 14.89 0.50 -5.76
CA ARG A 458 14.16 0.99 -6.93
C ARG A 458 15.05 1.79 -7.87
N ALA A 459 14.65 1.88 -9.15
CA ALA A 459 15.36 2.64 -10.18
C ALA A 459 16.86 2.27 -10.32
N GLY A 460 17.21 0.99 -10.10
CA GLY A 460 18.58 0.51 -10.27
C GLY A 460 19.51 0.75 -9.07
N LYS A 461 19.02 1.35 -7.98
CA LYS A 461 19.78 1.54 -6.73
C LYS A 461 19.92 0.23 -5.96
N SER A 462 20.88 0.16 -5.04
CA SER A 462 21.01 -0.91 -4.04
C SER A 462 20.13 -0.60 -2.82
N GLY A 463 19.79 -1.63 -2.06
CA GLY A 463 19.03 -1.49 -0.82
C GLY A 463 19.31 -2.65 0.14
N GLU A 464 18.90 -2.49 1.39
CA GLU A 464 19.06 -3.50 2.43
C GLU A 464 17.70 -3.87 3.03
N GLY A 465 17.51 -5.17 3.27
CA GLY A 465 16.34 -5.73 3.93
C GLY A 465 16.74 -6.52 5.17
N LEU A 466 16.18 -6.15 6.31
CA LEU A 466 16.40 -6.84 7.58
C LEU A 466 15.07 -7.42 8.08
N LEU A 467 15.05 -8.73 8.30
CA LEU A 467 13.94 -9.45 8.93
C LEU A 467 14.29 -9.73 10.38
N VAL A 468 13.44 -9.29 11.30
CA VAL A 468 13.65 -9.43 12.74
C VAL A 468 12.66 -10.46 13.27
N LEU A 469 13.15 -11.58 13.72
CA LEU A 469 12.35 -12.74 14.11
C LEU A 469 12.64 -13.17 15.55
N MET A 470 11.64 -13.78 16.16
CA MET A 470 11.80 -14.57 17.38
C MET A 470 12.01 -16.05 17.05
N PRO A 471 12.52 -16.87 17.99
CA PRO A 471 12.66 -18.32 17.80
C PRO A 471 11.36 -18.99 17.35
N LEU A 472 10.21 -18.60 17.90
CA LEU A 472 8.89 -19.09 17.51
C LEU A 472 8.55 -18.83 16.03
N GLU A 473 9.15 -17.83 15.42
CA GLU A 473 8.94 -17.41 14.03
C GLU A 473 9.92 -18.03 13.03
N ALA A 474 10.90 -18.86 13.53
CA ALA A 474 11.96 -19.43 12.70
C ALA A 474 11.45 -20.33 11.56
N LYS A 475 10.32 -21.02 11.76
CA LYS A 475 9.67 -21.85 10.74
C LYS A 475 9.37 -21.08 9.45
N PHE A 476 9.06 -19.79 9.56
CA PHE A 476 8.81 -18.95 8.41
C PHE A 476 9.99 -18.88 7.44
N LEU A 477 11.23 -18.82 7.94
CA LEU A 477 12.44 -18.85 7.10
C LEU A 477 12.54 -20.15 6.29
N GLN A 478 12.21 -21.27 6.91
CA GLN A 478 12.37 -22.59 6.30
C GLN A 478 11.22 -22.92 5.33
N SER A 479 9.98 -22.68 5.76
CA SER A 479 8.80 -23.12 5.03
C SER A 479 8.36 -22.12 3.96
N SER A 480 8.45 -20.83 4.22
CA SER A 480 7.92 -19.80 3.34
C SER A 480 8.99 -19.09 2.51
N LEU A 481 10.22 -19.08 2.96
CA LEU A 481 11.34 -18.41 2.28
C LEU A 481 12.48 -19.38 1.90
N GLY A 482 12.24 -20.69 1.94
CA GLY A 482 13.26 -21.73 1.71
C GLY A 482 13.93 -21.70 0.34
N GLY A 483 13.37 -20.99 -0.64
CA GLY A 483 13.99 -20.71 -1.95
C GLY A 483 14.77 -19.40 -2.00
N THR A 484 14.74 -18.58 -0.96
CA THR A 484 15.34 -17.24 -0.92
C THR A 484 16.62 -17.26 -0.09
N GLU A 485 17.71 -16.76 -0.64
CA GLU A 485 19.00 -16.64 0.05
C GLU A 485 18.96 -15.45 1.03
N ILE A 486 18.64 -15.72 2.30
CA ILE A 486 18.63 -14.74 3.39
C ILE A 486 19.71 -15.11 4.39
N ASN A 487 20.65 -14.19 4.60
CA ASN A 487 21.81 -14.44 5.43
C ASN A 487 21.58 -13.98 6.88
N HIS A 488 22.11 -14.70 7.86
CA HIS A 488 22.14 -14.23 9.24
C HIS A 488 23.04 -13.00 9.35
N ASP A 489 22.51 -11.88 9.85
CA ASP A 489 23.28 -10.66 10.07
C ASP A 489 24.08 -10.76 11.38
N THR A 490 25.24 -11.38 11.30
CA THR A 490 26.12 -11.58 12.47
C THR A 490 26.61 -10.26 13.07
N ALA A 491 26.76 -9.19 12.26
CA ALA A 491 27.18 -7.88 12.74
C ALA A 491 26.08 -7.23 13.57
N MET A 492 24.85 -7.16 13.02
CA MET A 492 23.70 -6.62 13.76
C MET A 492 23.38 -7.49 14.98
N GLN A 493 23.46 -8.82 14.84
CA GLN A 493 23.25 -9.76 15.95
C GLN A 493 24.26 -9.51 17.08
N SER A 494 25.55 -9.29 16.76
CA SER A 494 26.59 -8.98 17.75
C SER A 494 26.31 -7.64 18.45
N ILE A 495 25.87 -6.62 17.70
CA ILE A 495 25.47 -5.34 18.28
C ILE A 495 24.30 -5.52 19.25
N LEU A 496 23.27 -6.24 18.85
CA LEU A 496 22.14 -6.53 19.72
C LEU A 496 22.57 -7.29 20.98
N ASN A 497 23.44 -8.28 20.86
CA ASN A 497 23.93 -9.07 21.97
C ASN A 497 24.82 -8.26 22.93
N SER A 498 25.73 -7.42 22.39
CA SER A 498 26.63 -6.60 23.22
C SER A 498 25.89 -5.49 23.99
N ARG A 499 24.76 -5.04 23.49
CA ARG A 499 23.89 -4.03 24.13
C ARG A 499 22.95 -4.62 25.19
N MET A 500 22.99 -5.93 25.41
CA MET A 500 22.15 -6.59 26.42
C MET A 500 22.27 -5.97 27.83
N GLU A 501 23.44 -5.41 28.18
CA GLU A 501 23.69 -4.86 29.51
C GLU A 501 23.72 -3.32 29.55
N ALA A 502 24.00 -2.65 28.42
CA ALA A 502 24.31 -1.23 28.39
C ALA A 502 23.23 -0.33 27.77
N PHE A 503 22.25 -0.88 27.05
CA PHE A 503 21.35 -0.07 26.20
C PHE A 503 20.04 0.38 26.89
N LEU A 504 19.84 0.06 28.12
CA LEU A 504 18.92 0.85 28.92
C LEU A 504 19.58 2.20 29.21
N ASP A 505 19.92 2.91 28.13
CA ASP A 505 20.36 4.29 28.15
C ASP A 505 19.45 5.05 29.13
N ASP A 506 19.98 6.00 29.87
CA ASP A 506 19.24 6.76 30.90
C ASP A 506 17.85 7.19 30.43
N GLN A 507 17.73 7.60 29.15
CA GLN A 507 16.46 8.06 28.59
C GLN A 507 15.39 6.96 28.52
N LEU A 508 15.71 5.77 28.02
CA LEU A 508 14.74 4.67 27.95
C LEU A 508 14.40 4.15 29.35
N SER A 509 15.38 4.10 30.24
CA SER A 509 15.19 3.73 31.64
C SER A 509 14.21 4.69 32.35
N HIS A 510 14.34 6.00 32.14
CA HIS A 510 13.40 7.00 32.66
C HIS A 510 11.99 6.83 32.09
N VAL A 511 11.88 6.58 30.79
CA VAL A 511 10.59 6.34 30.13
C VAL A 511 9.91 5.09 30.71
N LEU A 512 10.65 4.00 30.87
CA LEU A 512 10.13 2.76 31.43
C LEU A 512 9.77 2.89 32.92
N ALA A 513 10.54 3.69 33.68
CA ALA A 513 10.19 4.03 35.05
C ALA A 513 8.86 4.76 35.13
N ALA A 514 8.63 5.76 34.27
CA ALA A 514 7.38 6.50 34.19
C ALA A 514 6.16 5.63 33.82
N VAL A 515 6.35 4.59 33.00
CA VAL A 515 5.31 3.59 32.74
C VAL A 515 5.04 2.74 33.98
N ARG A 516 6.10 2.34 34.67
CA ARG A 516 6.05 1.46 35.86
C ARG A 516 5.36 2.14 37.05
N ASP A 517 5.74 3.36 37.35
CA ASP A 517 5.18 4.14 38.47
C ASP A 517 3.81 4.77 38.12
N GLY A 518 3.41 4.73 36.86
CA GLY A 518 2.12 5.22 36.41
C GLY A 518 2.08 6.70 36.07
N SER A 519 3.22 7.42 36.05
CA SER A 519 3.31 8.83 35.68
C SER A 519 3.09 9.06 34.16
N ASP A 520 3.26 8.02 33.32
CA ASP A 520 2.86 8.03 31.92
C ASP A 520 1.71 7.01 31.63
N PRO A 521 0.46 7.36 31.97
CA PRO A 521 -0.67 6.46 31.78
C PRO A 521 -1.03 6.26 30.30
N GLU A 522 -0.66 7.19 29.43
CA GLU A 522 -0.91 7.09 28.00
C GLU A 522 0.00 6.04 27.38
N LEU A 523 1.29 6.08 27.66
CA LEU A 523 2.24 5.08 27.18
C LEU A 523 1.90 3.70 27.73
N LYS A 524 1.53 3.61 29.00
CA LYS A 524 1.05 2.36 29.60
C LYS A 524 -0.16 1.76 28.88
N ARG A 525 -1.08 2.61 28.41
CA ARG A 525 -2.22 2.19 27.59
C ARG A 525 -1.75 1.67 26.23
N PHE A 526 -0.86 2.40 25.52
CA PHE A 526 -0.34 1.95 24.23
C PHE A 526 0.40 0.62 24.33
N VAL A 527 1.15 0.38 25.39
CA VAL A 527 1.81 -0.91 25.63
C VAL A 527 0.79 -2.04 25.75
N ARG A 528 -0.31 -1.84 26.48
CA ARG A 528 -1.37 -2.84 26.60
C ARG A 528 -2.07 -3.10 25.27
N GLU A 529 -2.49 -2.04 24.57
CA GLU A 529 -3.14 -2.15 23.26
C GLU A 529 -2.23 -2.86 22.24
N ALA A 530 -0.91 -2.59 22.28
CA ALA A 530 0.06 -3.27 21.44
C ALA A 530 0.19 -4.75 21.81
N SER A 531 0.26 -5.08 23.09
CA SER A 531 0.31 -6.47 23.58
C SER A 531 -0.92 -7.27 23.18
N ASP A 532 -2.12 -6.70 23.39
CA ASP A 532 -3.38 -7.36 23.04
C ASP A 532 -3.48 -7.61 21.53
N SER A 533 -3.06 -6.64 20.72
CA SER A 533 -3.04 -6.80 19.26
C SER A 533 -1.96 -7.78 18.77
N MET A 534 -0.82 -7.88 19.46
CA MET A 534 0.20 -8.90 19.18
C MET A 534 -0.32 -10.30 19.46
N HIS A 535 -1.02 -10.49 20.57
CA HIS A 535 -1.63 -11.77 20.91
C HIS A 535 -2.57 -12.23 19.80
N ALA A 536 -3.49 -11.37 19.36
CA ALA A 536 -4.41 -11.67 18.25
C ALA A 536 -3.65 -11.94 16.92
N TYR A 537 -2.59 -11.21 16.66
CA TYR A 537 -1.74 -11.42 15.48
C TYR A 537 -1.11 -12.81 15.49
N TYR A 538 -0.47 -13.25 16.59
CA TYR A 538 0.18 -14.56 16.65
C TYR A 538 -0.82 -15.70 16.55
N ARG A 539 -1.99 -15.60 17.18
CA ARG A 539 -3.07 -16.59 17.01
C ARG A 539 -3.49 -16.73 15.55
N SER A 540 -3.60 -15.63 14.82
CA SER A 540 -3.94 -15.67 13.40
C SER A 540 -2.83 -16.28 12.52
N ARG A 541 -1.62 -16.47 13.05
CA ARG A 541 -0.43 -17.00 12.37
C ARG A 541 -0.01 -18.39 12.85
N ALA A 542 -0.81 -19.05 13.66
CA ALA A 542 -0.48 -20.34 14.28
C ALA A 542 0.15 -21.36 13.32
N ALA A 543 -0.37 -21.48 12.09
CA ALA A 543 0.17 -22.39 11.08
C ALA A 543 1.59 -22.06 10.59
N SER A 544 2.02 -20.81 10.74
CA SER A 544 3.35 -20.31 10.30
C SER A 544 4.35 -20.22 11.43
N LEU A 545 3.96 -20.59 12.65
CA LEU A 545 4.82 -20.59 13.83
C LEU A 545 5.44 -21.96 14.06
N ASP A 546 6.62 -21.96 14.65
CA ASP A 546 7.32 -23.18 15.07
C ASP A 546 6.82 -23.59 16.44
N VAL A 547 5.73 -24.37 16.46
CA VAL A 547 5.24 -24.99 17.67
C VAL A 547 6.07 -26.25 17.88
N LEU A 548 6.64 -26.42 19.06
CA LEU A 548 7.35 -27.64 19.43
C LEU A 548 6.46 -28.86 19.16
N PRO A 549 7.04 -30.00 18.69
CA PRO A 549 6.25 -31.17 18.33
C PRO A 549 5.33 -31.60 19.48
N GLU A 550 4.14 -32.10 19.14
CA GLU A 550 3.17 -32.65 20.07
C GLU A 550 3.86 -33.62 21.04
N GLY A 551 3.93 -33.25 22.30
CA GLY A 551 4.62 -34.02 23.35
C GLY A 551 5.59 -33.20 24.20
N ALA A 552 5.98 -31.99 23.83
CA ALA A 552 6.85 -31.12 24.64
C ALA A 552 6.08 -30.33 25.73
N GLY A 553 4.75 -30.49 25.83
CA GLY A 553 3.92 -29.96 26.93
C GLY A 553 3.71 -28.44 26.94
N ILE A 554 4.16 -27.70 25.93
CA ILE A 554 3.94 -26.25 25.82
C ILE A 554 2.93 -26.01 24.70
N ASP A 555 1.75 -25.52 25.06
CA ASP A 555 0.72 -25.11 24.10
C ASP A 555 1.15 -23.81 23.36
N LEU A 556 0.73 -23.67 22.11
CA LEU A 556 0.91 -22.46 21.32
C LEU A 556 0.40 -21.23 22.07
N GLU A 557 -0.75 -21.35 22.71
CA GLU A 557 -1.35 -20.24 23.47
C GLU A 557 -0.47 -19.82 24.65
N ASP A 558 0.14 -20.76 25.35
CA ASP A 558 1.07 -20.49 26.43
C ASP A 558 2.34 -19.76 25.91
N SER A 559 2.85 -20.17 24.75
CA SER A 559 3.98 -19.51 24.10
C SER A 559 3.66 -18.07 23.71
N ILE A 560 2.47 -17.81 23.15
CA ILE A 560 2.00 -16.46 22.80
C ILE A 560 1.80 -15.62 24.07
N LEU A 561 1.24 -16.18 25.12
CA LEU A 561 1.07 -15.52 26.41
C LEU A 561 2.42 -15.17 27.05
N GLU A 562 3.39 -16.05 26.95
CA GLU A 562 4.74 -15.80 27.45
C GLU A 562 5.36 -14.60 26.73
N ILE A 563 5.32 -14.59 25.39
CA ILE A 563 5.88 -13.50 24.57
C ILE A 563 5.21 -12.17 24.91
N THR A 564 3.89 -12.12 24.95
CA THR A 564 3.14 -10.89 25.22
C THR A 564 3.31 -10.42 26.66
N SER A 565 3.45 -11.34 27.60
CA SER A 565 3.78 -11.02 29.00
C SER A 565 5.20 -10.46 29.13
N LYS A 566 6.19 -11.04 28.45
CA LYS A 566 7.56 -10.52 28.41
C LYS A 566 7.62 -9.14 27.77
N PHE A 567 6.88 -8.91 26.68
CA PHE A 567 6.74 -7.60 26.05
C PHE A 567 6.24 -6.54 27.04
N MET A 568 5.15 -6.83 27.76
CA MET A 568 4.60 -5.91 28.75
C MET A 568 5.55 -5.69 29.93
N HIS A 569 6.17 -6.75 30.42
CA HIS A 569 7.12 -6.66 31.55
C HIS A 569 8.32 -5.78 31.21
N GLN A 570 8.91 -5.92 30.01
CA GLN A 570 9.99 -5.04 29.54
C GLN A 570 9.55 -3.58 29.47
N ALA A 571 8.32 -3.32 29.03
CA ALA A 571 7.75 -2.00 28.99
C ALA A 571 7.33 -1.44 30.36
N GLY A 572 7.61 -2.16 31.46
CA GLY A 572 7.26 -1.72 32.82
C GLY A 572 5.79 -1.95 33.21
N VAL A 573 5.06 -2.81 32.51
CA VAL A 573 3.66 -3.13 32.82
C VAL A 573 3.55 -4.50 33.48
N SER A 574 3.08 -4.55 34.71
CA SER A 574 3.03 -5.77 35.55
C SER A 574 1.72 -6.59 35.42
N SER A 575 0.81 -6.23 34.53
CA SER A 575 -0.46 -6.95 34.35
C SER A 575 -0.35 -8.01 33.25
N ARG A 576 -1.06 -9.16 33.39
CA ARG A 576 -1.18 -10.14 32.31
C ARG A 576 -1.95 -9.55 31.13
N PRO A 577 -1.68 -9.99 29.89
CA PRO A 577 -2.50 -9.65 28.73
C PRO A 577 -3.98 -10.03 29.00
N ARG A 578 -4.91 -9.21 28.52
CA ARG A 578 -6.34 -9.57 28.58
C ARG A 578 -6.60 -10.59 27.48
N VAL A 579 -6.81 -11.85 27.89
CA VAL A 579 -7.26 -12.89 26.98
C VAL A 579 -8.78 -12.85 27.01
N ASP A 580 -9.41 -12.25 26.03
CA ASP A 580 -10.85 -12.39 25.83
C ASP A 580 -11.13 -13.79 25.28
N MET A 581 -11.59 -14.70 26.17
CA MET A 581 -11.96 -16.08 25.85
C MET A 581 -13.17 -16.21 24.91
N ALA A 582 -13.76 -15.10 24.48
CA ALA A 582 -14.96 -15.06 23.63
C ALA A 582 -14.67 -14.57 22.21
N PHE A 583 -13.65 -15.11 21.53
CA PHE A 583 -13.55 -14.95 20.10
C PHE A 583 -14.29 -16.09 19.41
N ASN A 584 -15.59 -15.88 19.13
CA ASN A 584 -16.40 -16.74 18.30
C ASN A 584 -15.72 -16.91 16.93
N GLN A 585 -15.58 -18.16 16.48
CA GLN A 585 -15.03 -18.56 15.18
C GLN A 585 -15.89 -18.02 14.02
N LYS A 586 -15.92 -16.73 13.78
CA LYS A 586 -16.27 -16.20 12.47
C LYS A 586 -14.98 -16.06 11.70
N ALA A 587 -14.88 -16.85 10.65
CA ALA A 587 -13.76 -16.88 9.73
C ALA A 587 -13.32 -15.44 9.36
N TRP A 588 -12.07 -15.10 9.71
CA TRP A 588 -11.44 -13.87 9.29
C TRP A 588 -11.23 -13.91 7.78
N SER A 589 -11.87 -12.99 7.07
CA SER A 589 -11.60 -12.74 5.65
C SER A 589 -10.47 -11.71 5.54
N PRO A 590 -9.50 -11.87 4.61
CA PRO A 590 -8.36 -10.94 4.44
C PRO A 590 -8.73 -9.51 4.02
N GLY A 591 -9.96 -9.09 4.15
CA GLY A 591 -10.45 -7.73 3.87
C GLY A 591 -11.04 -7.00 5.08
N ASP A 592 -11.28 -7.68 6.17
CA ASP A 592 -11.84 -7.05 7.36
C ASP A 592 -10.73 -6.35 8.14
N GLY A 593 -10.61 -5.04 7.95
CA GLY A 593 -9.88 -4.20 8.89
C GLY A 593 -10.48 -4.41 10.27
N PHE A 594 -9.68 -4.86 11.23
CA PHE A 594 -10.10 -5.02 12.62
C PHE A 594 -10.76 -3.73 13.12
N ASP A 595 -12.07 -3.71 13.17
CA ASP A 595 -12.84 -2.71 13.90
C ASP A 595 -12.99 -3.17 15.36
N VAL A 596 -11.97 -2.94 16.16
CA VAL A 596 -11.96 -3.20 17.61
C VAL A 596 -12.65 -2.05 18.36
N GLY A 597 -13.57 -1.35 17.70
CA GLY A 597 -14.16 -0.10 18.21
C GLY A 597 -15.58 -0.15 18.78
N SER A 598 -16.28 -1.29 18.81
CA SER A 598 -17.70 -1.22 19.15
C SER A 598 -18.26 -2.40 19.98
N SER A 599 -17.69 -2.68 21.15
CA SER A 599 -18.47 -3.41 22.17
C SER A 599 -17.94 -3.22 23.60
N ILE A 600 -17.88 -1.97 24.04
CA ILE A 600 -17.94 -1.67 25.48
C ILE A 600 -19.19 -0.82 25.69
N SER A 601 -20.37 -1.43 25.70
CA SER A 601 -21.55 -0.86 26.34
C SER A 601 -21.94 -1.73 27.54
N SER A 602 -21.66 -1.17 28.71
CA SER A 602 -22.47 -1.24 29.94
C SER A 602 -23.39 -2.45 30.11
N LYS A 603 -22.98 -3.39 30.94
CA LYS A 603 -23.89 -4.01 31.89
C LYS A 603 -23.39 -3.72 33.31
N ARG A 604 -23.82 -2.59 33.90
CA ARG A 604 -23.99 -2.53 35.34
C ARG A 604 -25.29 -3.28 35.65
N ALA A 605 -25.15 -4.43 36.21
CA ALA A 605 -26.23 -5.14 36.84
C ALA A 605 -26.44 -4.61 38.26
N LYS A 606 -27.69 -4.69 38.68
CA LYS A 606 -28.14 -4.55 40.05
C LYS A 606 -27.39 -5.48 41.00
#